data_6bd8327199932a9e1084657478631610
#
_entry.id   6bd8327199932a9e1084657478631610
#
_cell.length_a   1.000
_cell.length_b   1.000
_cell.length_c   1.000
_cell.angle_alpha   90.00
_cell.angle_beta   90.00
_cell.angle_gamma   90.00
#
_symmetry.space_group_name_H-M   'P 1'
#
loop_
_entity.id
_entity.type
_entity.pdbx_description
1 polymer ?
#
loop_
_entity_poly.entity_id
_entity_poly.type
_entity_poly.pdbx_seq_one_letter_code
_entity_poly.pdbx_strand_id
1 'polypeptide(L)'
;MKKHLIFCIALVALMTSCVKEPSILRRLTAEEAAAIPYHTGQTVNFINENGDTLTIKVTYDETKPFSDDYWWENPYFDSKMSITRQPWCYVRTVQLHSTSFNNYQDMEFSVIPEKYLYFLWNYEMSLPYIHLNGETETVEVNGVTYENVHVDSYHNPYTSELDHLWYYNEEVGLIAVKNSEHSLTLVP
;
A
#
# COMPACT_ATOMS: atom_id res chain seq x y z
N MET A 1 -2.17 -26.19 56.02
CA MET A 1 -1.36 -25.10 55.39
C MET A 1 -0.62 -25.53 54.14
N LYS A 2 0.07 -26.68 54.05
CA LYS A 2 0.83 -27.09 52.84
C LYS A 2 -0.02 -27.28 51.58
N LYS A 3 -1.27 -27.75 51.68
CA LYS A 3 -2.15 -27.99 50.50
C LYS A 3 -2.63 -26.70 49.84
N HIS A 4 -2.85 -25.63 50.57
CA HIS A 4 -3.27 -24.35 50.03
C HIS A 4 -2.13 -23.63 49.32
N LEU A 5 -0.87 -23.81 49.80
CA LEU A 5 0.30 -23.21 49.15
C LEU A 5 0.55 -23.80 47.78
N ILE A 6 0.39 -25.13 47.60
CA ILE A 6 0.56 -25.82 46.32
C ILE A 6 -0.50 -25.36 45.29
N PHE A 7 -1.75 -25.15 45.75
CA PHE A 7 -2.83 -24.68 44.89
C PHE A 7 -2.59 -23.24 44.39
N CYS A 8 -2.10 -22.35 45.26
CA CYS A 8 -1.75 -20.98 44.87
C CYS A 8 -0.58 -20.92 43.87
N ILE A 9 0.44 -21.78 44.02
CA ILE A 9 1.57 -21.85 43.10
C ILE A 9 1.11 -22.36 41.74
N ALA A 10 0.24 -23.37 41.67
CA ALA A 10 -0.33 -23.88 40.45
C ALA A 10 -1.20 -22.83 39.73
N LEU A 11 -1.95 -22.02 40.44
CA LEU A 11 -2.79 -20.94 39.90
C LEU A 11 -1.93 -19.83 39.28
N VAL A 12 -0.83 -19.44 39.96
CA VAL A 12 0.12 -18.45 39.45
C VAL A 12 0.84 -18.97 38.21
N ALA A 13 1.24 -20.24 38.14
CA ALA A 13 1.85 -20.85 36.99
C ALA A 13 0.89 -20.91 35.75
N LEU A 14 -0.42 -21.10 36.00
CA LEU A 14 -1.43 -21.06 34.95
C LEU A 14 -1.67 -19.64 34.42
N MET A 15 -1.53 -18.62 35.25
CA MET A 15 -1.67 -17.22 34.81
C MET A 15 -0.47 -16.73 33.99
N THR A 16 0.72 -17.28 34.22
CA THR A 16 1.92 -16.91 33.46
C THR A 16 2.01 -17.61 32.09
N SER A 17 1.23 -18.68 31.86
CA SER A 17 1.22 -19.37 30.55
C SER A 17 0.42 -18.64 29.46
N CYS A 18 -0.28 -17.55 29.80
CA CYS A 18 -1.00 -16.71 28.85
C CYS A 18 -0.24 -15.47 28.39
N VAL A 19 1.05 -15.33 28.73
CA VAL A 19 1.88 -14.30 28.09
C VAL A 19 2.13 -14.77 26.67
N LYS A 20 1.30 -14.29 25.74
CA LYS A 20 1.57 -14.40 24.30
C LYS A 20 2.98 -13.87 24.09
N GLU A 21 3.89 -14.71 23.60
CA GLU A 21 5.18 -14.22 23.12
C GLU A 21 4.92 -13.03 22.21
N PRO A 22 5.64 -11.90 22.40
CA PRO A 22 5.49 -10.78 21.50
C PRO A 22 5.75 -11.31 20.07
N SER A 23 4.76 -11.23 19.21
CA SER A 23 4.91 -11.63 17.82
C SER A 23 6.11 -10.84 17.27
N ILE A 24 7.15 -11.54 16.83
CA ILE A 24 8.32 -10.89 16.23
C ILE A 24 7.80 -10.17 14.99
N LEU A 25 7.83 -8.82 15.03
CA LEU A 25 7.43 -8.01 13.89
C LEU A 25 8.33 -8.33 12.70
N ARG A 26 7.76 -8.79 11.60
CA ARG A 26 8.51 -9.03 10.38
C ARG A 26 8.97 -7.70 9.81
N ARG A 27 10.29 -7.55 9.64
CA ARG A 27 10.90 -6.37 9.03
C ARG A 27 10.95 -6.53 7.53
N LEU A 28 10.88 -5.41 6.82
CA LEU A 28 11.19 -5.38 5.39
C LEU A 28 12.68 -5.69 5.20
N THR A 29 12.98 -6.50 4.21
CA THR A 29 14.33 -6.62 3.66
C THR A 29 14.69 -5.35 2.89
N ALA A 30 15.97 -5.17 2.58
CA ALA A 30 16.40 -4.03 1.75
C ALA A 30 15.78 -4.07 0.34
N GLU A 31 15.60 -5.28 -0.21
CA GLU A 31 14.96 -5.49 -1.51
C GLU A 31 13.47 -5.14 -1.48
N GLU A 32 12.74 -5.62 -0.46
CA GLU A 32 11.32 -5.27 -0.30
C GLU A 32 11.13 -3.77 -0.10
N ALA A 33 12.00 -3.12 0.68
CA ALA A 33 11.94 -1.67 0.85
C ALA A 33 12.29 -0.91 -0.46
N ALA A 34 13.21 -1.43 -1.27
CA ALA A 34 13.61 -0.81 -2.55
C ALA A 34 12.54 -0.95 -3.63
N ALA A 35 11.52 -1.78 -3.44
CA ALA A 35 10.43 -1.97 -4.41
C ALA A 35 9.64 -0.68 -4.70
N ILE A 36 9.70 0.34 -3.84
CA ILE A 36 9.21 1.69 -4.13
C ILE A 36 10.43 2.59 -4.42
N PRO A 37 10.68 3.01 -5.68
CA PRO A 37 11.91 3.73 -6.06
C PRO A 37 11.90 5.22 -5.66
N TYR A 38 10.84 5.69 -5.05
CA TYR A 38 10.69 7.11 -4.68
C TYR A 38 11.32 7.43 -3.33
N HIS A 39 11.92 8.64 -3.22
CA HIS A 39 12.55 9.14 -1.99
C HIS A 39 12.12 10.57 -1.69
N THR A 40 12.04 10.94 -0.42
CA THR A 40 11.65 12.27 0.03
C THR A 40 12.44 13.37 -0.70
N GLY A 41 11.71 14.35 -1.22
CA GLY A 41 12.25 15.50 -1.96
C GLY A 41 12.38 15.27 -3.47
N GLN A 42 12.28 14.04 -3.96
CA GLN A 42 12.22 13.75 -5.39
C GLN A 42 10.95 14.34 -6.01
N THR A 43 11.06 14.73 -7.28
CA THR A 43 9.92 15.13 -8.10
C THR A 43 9.76 14.17 -9.27
N VAL A 44 8.51 13.87 -9.61
CA VAL A 44 8.13 13.03 -10.73
C VAL A 44 7.11 13.80 -11.58
N ASN A 45 7.26 13.76 -12.89
CA ASN A 45 6.35 14.42 -13.80
C ASN A 45 5.43 13.42 -14.48
N PHE A 46 4.15 13.74 -14.53
CA PHE A 46 3.12 12.98 -15.23
C PHE A 46 2.37 13.87 -16.21
N ILE A 47 1.80 13.27 -17.24
CA ILE A 47 0.84 13.90 -18.14
C ILE A 47 -0.54 13.38 -17.75
N ASN A 48 -1.51 14.28 -17.58
CA ASN A 48 -2.90 13.93 -17.33
C ASN A 48 -3.68 13.71 -18.63
N GLU A 49 -4.97 13.35 -18.53
CA GLU A 49 -5.89 13.13 -19.64
C GLU A 49 -6.07 14.33 -20.56
N ASN A 50 -5.82 15.55 -20.06
CA ASN A 50 -5.90 16.81 -20.83
C ASN A 50 -4.60 17.17 -21.54
N GLY A 51 -3.53 16.40 -21.33
CA GLY A 51 -2.20 16.68 -21.85
C GLY A 51 -1.38 17.65 -21.01
N ASP A 52 -1.86 18.03 -19.82
CA ASP A 52 -1.13 18.91 -18.92
C ASP A 52 -0.05 18.10 -18.17
N THR A 53 1.12 18.73 -18.04
CA THR A 53 2.20 18.15 -17.21
C THR A 53 1.97 18.51 -15.76
N LEU A 54 1.88 17.49 -14.91
CA LEU A 54 1.79 17.60 -13.46
C LEU A 54 3.12 17.26 -12.82
N THR A 55 3.65 18.17 -12.00
CA THR A 55 4.83 17.90 -11.17
C THR A 55 4.37 17.45 -9.79
N ILE A 56 4.72 16.24 -9.43
CA ILE A 56 4.33 15.61 -8.16
C ILE A 56 5.59 15.41 -7.33
N LYS A 57 5.56 15.84 -6.07
CA LYS A 57 6.69 15.78 -5.15
C LYS A 57 6.50 14.70 -4.11
N VAL A 58 7.54 13.91 -3.86
CA VAL A 58 7.59 12.98 -2.73
C VAL A 58 7.76 13.79 -1.44
N THR A 59 6.74 13.78 -0.60
CA THR A 59 6.68 14.57 0.65
C THR A 59 6.91 13.74 1.89
N TYR A 60 6.70 12.43 1.79
CA TYR A 60 6.81 11.50 2.91
C TYR A 60 7.41 10.18 2.45
N ASP A 61 8.32 9.61 3.25
CA ASP A 61 8.93 8.29 3.06
C ASP A 61 9.35 7.77 4.44
N GLU A 62 8.60 6.82 4.98
CA GLU A 62 8.85 6.28 6.31
C GLU A 62 8.59 4.77 6.36
N THR A 63 9.41 4.08 7.15
CA THR A 63 9.17 2.68 7.51
C THR A 63 8.76 2.59 8.97
N LYS A 64 7.55 2.11 9.22
CA LYS A 64 6.97 2.03 10.57
C LYS A 64 6.28 0.68 10.80
N PRO A 65 6.00 0.31 12.06
CA PRO A 65 5.15 -0.82 12.37
C PRO A 65 3.76 -0.63 11.75
N PHE A 66 3.28 -1.64 11.05
CA PHE A 66 1.96 -1.64 10.45
C PHE A 66 0.94 -2.09 11.48
N SER A 67 0.07 -1.20 11.90
CA SER A 67 -1.10 -1.49 12.72
C SER A 67 -2.34 -1.42 11.84
N ASP A 68 -2.96 -2.56 11.61
CA ASP A 68 -4.27 -2.62 10.98
C ASP A 68 -5.33 -2.08 11.95
N ASP A 69 -5.52 -0.79 11.96
CA ASP A 69 -6.74 -0.20 12.51
C ASP A 69 -7.81 -0.27 11.42
N TYR A 70 -8.37 -1.46 11.22
CA TYR A 70 -9.50 -1.61 10.32
C TYR A 70 -10.73 -0.94 10.93
N TRP A 71 -11.08 0.21 10.40
CA TRP A 71 -12.41 0.80 10.55
C TRP A 71 -13.33 0.09 9.55
N TRP A 72 -13.99 -0.97 9.98
CA TRP A 72 -15.07 -1.53 9.17
C TRP A 72 -16.37 -0.87 9.60
N GLU A 73 -16.82 0.09 8.80
CA GLU A 73 -18.21 0.53 8.83
C GLU A 73 -19.04 -0.54 8.11
N ASN A 74 -19.76 -1.36 8.86
CA ASN A 74 -20.74 -2.24 8.26
C ASN A 74 -22.00 -1.40 7.95
N PRO A 75 -22.33 -1.14 6.67
CA PRO A 75 -23.46 -0.28 6.31
C PRO A 75 -24.82 -0.88 6.71
N TYR A 76 -24.86 -2.15 7.12
CA TYR A 76 -26.09 -2.84 7.54
C TYR A 76 -26.26 -2.91 9.06
N PHE A 77 -25.25 -2.59 9.83
CA PHE A 77 -25.32 -2.54 11.29
C PHE A 77 -24.62 -1.26 11.72
N ASP A 78 -25.35 -0.39 12.38
CA ASP A 78 -24.86 0.89 12.95
C ASP A 78 -23.83 0.66 14.09
N SER A 79 -22.87 -0.23 13.86
CA SER A 79 -21.85 -0.63 14.81
C SER A 79 -20.46 -0.37 14.26
N LYS A 80 -19.78 0.60 14.85
CA LYS A 80 -18.34 0.82 14.68
C LYS A 80 -17.59 -0.21 15.50
N MET A 81 -17.02 -1.20 14.85
CA MET A 81 -16.15 -2.17 15.51
C MET A 81 -14.70 -1.82 15.21
N SER A 82 -14.03 -1.21 16.19
CA SER A 82 -12.59 -0.99 16.16
C SER A 82 -11.90 -2.26 16.64
N ILE A 83 -11.25 -2.98 15.73
CA ILE A 83 -10.35 -4.08 16.09
C ILE A 83 -8.92 -3.56 15.97
N THR A 84 -8.35 -3.09 17.08
CA THR A 84 -6.91 -2.79 17.13
C THR A 84 -6.16 -4.12 17.13
N ARG A 85 -5.61 -4.50 16.00
CA ARG A 85 -4.70 -5.65 15.90
C ARG A 85 -3.29 -5.19 16.29
N GLN A 86 -2.58 -6.03 17.05
CA GLN A 86 -1.16 -5.77 17.30
C GLN A 86 -0.42 -5.76 15.95
N PRO A 87 0.52 -4.82 15.76
CA PRO A 87 1.31 -4.77 14.54
C PRO A 87 2.03 -6.10 14.32
N TRP A 88 1.97 -6.63 13.10
CA TRP A 88 2.56 -7.93 12.75
C TRP A 88 3.76 -7.82 11.79
N CYS A 89 3.91 -6.66 11.13
CA CYS A 89 5.03 -6.37 10.24
C CYS A 89 5.39 -4.88 10.25
N TYR A 90 6.44 -4.55 9.49
CA TYR A 90 6.75 -3.16 9.13
C TYR A 90 6.22 -2.87 7.73
N VAL A 91 5.78 -1.64 7.51
CA VAL A 91 5.38 -1.09 6.21
C VAL A 91 6.28 0.09 5.88
N ARG A 92 6.72 0.20 4.63
CA ARG A 92 7.28 1.43 4.08
C ARG A 92 6.19 2.13 3.30
N THR A 93 5.89 3.37 3.67
CA THR A 93 4.89 4.21 3.00
C THR A 93 5.58 5.42 2.40
N VAL A 94 5.25 5.71 1.14
CA VAL A 94 5.74 6.86 0.39
C VAL A 94 4.55 7.64 -0.13
N GLN A 95 4.49 8.94 0.18
CA GLN A 95 3.41 9.83 -0.27
C GLN A 95 3.95 10.87 -1.25
N LEU A 96 3.19 11.07 -2.31
CA LEU A 96 3.47 12.02 -3.37
C LEU A 96 2.31 13.02 -3.44
N HIS A 97 2.61 14.30 -3.45
CA HIS A 97 1.62 15.36 -3.56
C HIS A 97 1.88 16.24 -4.79
N SER A 98 0.79 16.60 -5.46
CA SER A 98 0.85 17.58 -6.55
C SER A 98 1.31 18.93 -6.01
N THR A 99 2.16 19.61 -6.75
CA THR A 99 2.58 20.99 -6.45
C THR A 99 1.66 22.05 -7.07
N SER A 100 0.65 21.62 -7.84
CA SER A 100 -0.29 22.50 -8.55
C SER A 100 -1.62 22.64 -7.80
N PHE A 101 -2.04 23.87 -7.52
CA PHE A 101 -3.29 24.19 -6.79
C PHE A 101 -4.57 23.79 -7.56
N ASN A 102 -4.51 23.68 -8.90
CA ASN A 102 -5.68 23.43 -9.74
C ASN A 102 -5.86 21.94 -10.12
N ASN A 103 -4.86 21.11 -9.87
CA ASN A 103 -4.88 19.69 -10.17
C ASN A 103 -4.27 18.94 -8.98
N TYR A 104 -5.05 18.86 -7.90
CA TYR A 104 -4.65 18.16 -6.70
C TYR A 104 -4.62 16.66 -7.00
N GLN A 105 -3.43 16.07 -6.90
CA GLN A 105 -3.22 14.64 -7.07
C GLN A 105 -2.37 14.15 -5.92
N ASP A 106 -2.95 13.29 -5.11
CA ASP A 106 -2.26 12.60 -4.04
C ASP A 106 -2.13 11.13 -4.35
N MET A 107 -0.95 10.62 -4.14
CA MET A 107 -0.64 9.20 -4.30
C MET A 107 0.04 8.68 -3.05
N GLU A 108 -0.32 7.49 -2.65
CA GLU A 108 0.36 6.77 -1.59
C GLU A 108 0.72 5.37 -2.06
N PHE A 109 1.98 5.01 -1.91
CA PHE A 109 2.50 3.66 -2.12
C PHE A 109 2.91 3.08 -0.78
N SER A 110 2.46 1.86 -0.50
CA SER A 110 2.85 1.15 0.71
C SER A 110 3.28 -0.27 0.38
N VAL A 111 4.48 -0.65 0.79
CA VAL A 111 4.99 -2.02 0.63
C VAL A 111 5.11 -2.71 1.99
N ILE A 112 4.63 -3.94 2.04
CA ILE A 112 4.75 -4.83 3.20
C ILE A 112 5.61 -6.06 2.84
N PRO A 113 6.04 -6.87 3.82
CA PRO A 113 6.81 -8.09 3.56
C PRO A 113 6.16 -9.00 2.51
N GLU A 114 7.00 -9.77 1.79
CA GLU A 114 6.64 -10.58 0.63
C GLU A 114 6.32 -9.76 -0.62
N LYS A 115 6.74 -8.48 -0.64
CA LYS A 115 6.56 -7.57 -1.78
C LYS A 115 5.10 -7.38 -2.19
N TYR A 116 4.19 -7.25 -1.23
CA TYR A 116 2.86 -6.76 -1.51
C TYR A 116 2.87 -5.23 -1.55
N LEU A 117 2.56 -4.66 -2.72
CA LEU A 117 2.47 -3.22 -2.95
C LEU A 117 1.01 -2.79 -2.97
N TYR A 118 0.71 -1.80 -2.16
CA TYR A 118 -0.58 -1.11 -2.14
C TYR A 118 -0.43 0.26 -2.78
N PHE A 119 -1.43 0.68 -3.53
CA PHE A 119 -1.48 1.97 -4.16
C PHE A 119 -2.82 2.65 -3.87
N LEU A 120 -2.76 3.88 -3.42
CA LEU A 120 -3.91 4.74 -3.17
C LEU A 120 -3.77 6.00 -4.01
N TRP A 121 -4.81 6.36 -4.76
CA TRP A 121 -4.86 7.55 -5.59
C TRP A 121 -6.00 8.45 -5.17
N ASN A 122 -5.70 9.71 -4.84
CA ASN A 122 -6.65 10.74 -4.38
C ASN A 122 -7.51 10.34 -3.17
N TYR A 123 -7.04 9.41 -2.33
CA TYR A 123 -7.76 8.86 -1.17
C TYR A 123 -9.12 8.23 -1.48
N GLU A 124 -9.58 8.26 -2.73
CA GLU A 124 -10.87 7.74 -3.16
C GLU A 124 -10.75 6.38 -3.83
N MET A 125 -9.63 6.13 -4.49
CA MET A 125 -9.37 4.89 -5.18
C MET A 125 -8.29 4.07 -4.46
N SER A 126 -8.74 3.11 -3.66
CA SER A 126 -7.88 2.04 -3.16
C SER A 126 -7.79 0.96 -4.23
N LEU A 127 -6.66 0.91 -4.91
CA LEU A 127 -6.40 -0.16 -5.86
C LEU A 127 -6.04 -1.46 -5.13
N PRO A 128 -6.39 -2.63 -5.67
CA PRO A 128 -5.97 -3.90 -5.11
C PRO A 128 -4.43 -3.95 -5.06
N TYR A 129 -3.91 -4.68 -4.10
CA TYR A 129 -2.47 -4.86 -3.97
C TYR A 129 -1.90 -5.66 -5.14
N ILE A 130 -0.72 -5.27 -5.62
CA ILE A 130 0.09 -6.08 -6.52
C ILE A 130 1.09 -6.90 -5.70
N HIS A 131 1.23 -8.17 -6.05
CA HIS A 131 2.32 -9.00 -5.58
C HIS A 131 3.50 -8.87 -6.54
N LEU A 132 4.53 -8.11 -6.14
CA LEU A 132 5.66 -7.79 -7.02
C LEU A 132 6.58 -8.98 -7.38
N ASN A 133 6.35 -10.17 -6.79
CA ASN A 133 6.95 -11.42 -7.29
C ASN A 133 6.06 -12.12 -8.35
N GLY A 134 4.96 -11.47 -8.76
CA GLY A 134 4.03 -11.96 -9.78
C GLY A 134 4.59 -11.84 -11.20
N GLU A 135 3.73 -12.15 -12.16
CA GLU A 135 4.05 -12.02 -13.58
C GLU A 135 4.25 -10.55 -13.96
N THR A 136 5.17 -10.32 -14.90
CA THR A 136 5.45 -9.01 -15.46
C THR A 136 5.32 -9.05 -16.98
N GLU A 137 5.08 -7.89 -17.58
CA GLU A 137 4.93 -7.71 -19.00
C GLU A 137 5.91 -6.64 -19.53
N THR A 138 6.05 -6.59 -20.84
CA THR A 138 6.70 -5.47 -21.54
C THR A 138 5.60 -4.58 -22.10
N VAL A 139 5.58 -3.31 -21.73
CA VAL A 139 4.57 -2.35 -22.18
C VAL A 139 5.21 -1.17 -22.89
N GLU A 140 4.52 -0.60 -23.85
CA GLU A 140 4.90 0.66 -24.50
C GLU A 140 3.96 1.78 -24.04
N VAL A 141 4.53 2.83 -23.47
CA VAL A 141 3.78 3.99 -23.00
C VAL A 141 4.46 5.27 -23.50
N ASN A 142 3.73 6.11 -24.20
CA ASN A 142 4.25 7.35 -24.84
C ASN A 142 5.49 7.14 -25.71
N GLY A 143 5.57 6.00 -26.42
CA GLY A 143 6.69 5.66 -27.29
C GLY A 143 7.95 5.17 -26.55
N VAL A 144 7.86 4.94 -25.25
CA VAL A 144 8.91 4.33 -24.44
C VAL A 144 8.51 2.91 -24.07
N THR A 145 9.43 1.98 -24.26
CA THR A 145 9.25 0.57 -23.87
C THR A 145 9.76 0.37 -22.45
N TYR A 146 8.92 -0.17 -21.59
CA TYR A 146 9.24 -0.57 -20.23
C TYR A 146 9.18 -2.08 -20.12
N GLU A 147 10.23 -2.69 -19.55
CA GLU A 147 10.30 -4.11 -19.25
C GLU A 147 9.97 -4.36 -17.78
N ASN A 148 9.64 -5.60 -17.42
CA ASN A 148 9.34 -6.01 -16.03
C ASN A 148 8.23 -5.16 -15.39
N VAL A 149 7.16 -4.89 -16.12
CA VAL A 149 6.04 -4.08 -15.64
C VAL A 149 4.97 -4.97 -15.04
N HIS A 150 4.60 -4.67 -13.81
CA HIS A 150 3.42 -5.23 -13.18
C HIS A 150 2.19 -4.50 -13.69
N VAL A 151 1.24 -5.26 -14.19
CA VAL A 151 -0.02 -4.75 -14.74
C VAL A 151 -1.16 -5.23 -13.87
N ASP A 152 -1.96 -4.30 -13.38
CA ASP A 152 -3.22 -4.61 -12.73
C ASP A 152 -4.36 -3.87 -13.42
N SER A 153 -5.45 -4.59 -13.68
CA SER A 153 -6.65 -4.04 -14.28
C SER A 153 -7.89 -4.66 -13.67
N TYR A 154 -8.85 -3.84 -13.37
CA TYR A 154 -10.14 -4.29 -12.88
C TYR A 154 -11.25 -3.78 -13.80
N HIS A 155 -12.13 -4.69 -14.18
CA HIS A 155 -13.33 -4.39 -14.95
C HIS A 155 -14.55 -4.58 -14.05
N ASN A 156 -15.44 -3.60 -14.07
CA ASN A 156 -16.69 -3.71 -13.34
C ASN A 156 -17.47 -4.94 -13.84
N PRO A 157 -17.78 -5.93 -12.97
CA PRO A 157 -18.42 -7.17 -13.39
C PRO A 157 -19.85 -6.99 -13.91
N TYR A 158 -20.47 -5.85 -13.64
CA TYR A 158 -21.86 -5.56 -14.06
C TYR A 158 -21.94 -4.81 -15.38
N THR A 159 -20.94 -3.97 -15.69
CA THR A 159 -20.92 -3.15 -16.92
C THR A 159 -19.87 -3.61 -17.91
N SER A 160 -18.91 -4.42 -17.50
CA SER A 160 -17.71 -4.80 -18.26
C SER A 160 -16.82 -3.60 -18.64
N GLU A 161 -17.09 -2.42 -18.07
CA GLU A 161 -16.26 -1.23 -18.26
C GLU A 161 -14.97 -1.34 -17.43
N LEU A 162 -13.90 -0.75 -17.96
CA LEU A 162 -12.65 -0.64 -17.22
C LEU A 162 -12.85 0.30 -16.03
N ASP A 163 -12.72 -0.23 -14.82
CA ASP A 163 -12.80 0.56 -13.59
C ASP A 163 -11.46 1.20 -13.30
N HIS A 164 -10.38 0.42 -13.36
CA HIS A 164 -9.02 0.95 -13.26
C HIS A 164 -8.01 0.08 -14.02
N LEU A 165 -6.90 0.72 -14.39
CA LEU A 165 -5.72 0.11 -14.95
C LEU A 165 -4.50 0.84 -14.40
N TRP A 166 -3.47 0.12 -13.95
CA TRP A 166 -2.21 0.73 -13.60
C TRP A 166 -1.01 -0.14 -13.96
N TYR A 167 0.09 0.53 -14.29
CA TYR A 167 1.36 -0.03 -14.68
C TYR A 167 2.43 0.39 -13.69
N TYR A 168 3.11 -0.56 -13.11
CA TYR A 168 4.15 -0.33 -12.13
C TYR A 168 5.41 -1.11 -12.42
N ASN A 169 6.56 -0.46 -12.20
CA ASN A 169 7.87 -1.08 -12.33
C ASN A 169 8.73 -0.72 -11.12
N GLU A 170 9.46 -1.69 -10.56
CA GLU A 170 10.24 -1.49 -9.32
C GLU A 170 11.41 -0.49 -9.50
N GLU A 171 11.87 -0.22 -10.73
CA GLU A 171 12.98 0.71 -11.00
C GLU A 171 12.52 2.16 -11.19
N VAL A 172 11.39 2.35 -11.88
CA VAL A 172 10.90 3.70 -12.21
C VAL A 172 9.65 4.12 -11.45
N GLY A 173 8.96 3.17 -10.84
CA GLY A 173 7.72 3.39 -10.08
C GLY A 173 6.47 3.31 -10.95
N LEU A 174 5.52 4.20 -10.71
CA LEU A 174 4.28 4.29 -11.47
C LEU A 174 4.57 4.79 -12.89
N ILE A 175 4.22 3.97 -13.88
CA ILE A 175 4.34 4.32 -15.30
C ILE A 175 3.04 4.95 -15.79
N ALA A 176 1.90 4.35 -15.46
CA ALA A 176 0.60 4.89 -15.81
C ALA A 176 -0.46 4.42 -14.80
N VAL A 177 -1.48 5.24 -14.61
CA VAL A 177 -2.72 4.87 -13.92
C VAL A 177 -3.89 5.52 -14.65
N LYS A 178 -5.00 4.80 -14.71
CA LYS A 178 -6.23 5.25 -15.37
C LYS A 178 -7.45 4.68 -14.65
N ASN A 179 -8.46 5.51 -14.51
CA ASN A 179 -9.82 5.09 -14.20
C ASN A 179 -10.80 5.62 -15.25
N SER A 180 -12.11 5.57 -14.97
CA SER A 180 -13.15 6.05 -15.90
C SER A 180 -13.08 7.56 -16.17
N GLU A 181 -12.51 8.36 -15.26
CA GLU A 181 -12.56 9.83 -15.30
C GLU A 181 -11.18 10.47 -15.51
N HIS A 182 -10.13 9.83 -14.98
CA HIS A 182 -8.79 10.39 -14.91
C HIS A 182 -7.72 9.43 -15.41
N SER A 183 -6.64 10.00 -15.90
CA SER A 183 -5.42 9.24 -16.20
C SER A 183 -4.18 10.05 -15.89
N LEU A 184 -3.13 9.34 -15.50
CA LEU A 184 -1.78 9.89 -15.35
C LEU A 184 -0.80 8.95 -16.05
N THR A 185 0.15 9.54 -16.76
CA THR A 185 1.20 8.81 -17.47
C THR A 185 2.54 9.47 -17.22
N LEU A 186 3.54 8.67 -16.85
CA LEU A 186 4.89 9.13 -16.56
C LEU A 186 5.48 9.87 -17.77
N VAL A 187 6.11 11.01 -17.53
CA VAL A 187 6.94 11.71 -18.51
C VAL A 187 8.31 11.04 -18.51
N PRO A 188 8.78 10.58 -19.68
CA PRO A 188 10.08 9.94 -19.83
C PRO A 188 11.25 10.81 -19.42
#